data_86e39095309cda9413a0913824ce123c
#
_entry.id   86e39095309cda9413a0913824ce123c
#
_cell.length_a   1.000
_cell.length_b   1.000
_cell.length_c   1.000
_cell.angle_alpha   90.00
_cell.angle_beta   90.00
_cell.angle_gamma   90.00
#
_symmetry.space_group_name_H-M   'P 1'
#
loop_
_entity.id
_entity.type
_entity.pdbx_description
1 polymer ?
#
loop_
_entity_poly.entity_id
_entity_poly.type
_entity_poly.pdbx_seq_one_letter_code
_entity_poly.pdbx_strand_id
1 'polypeptide(L)'
;MIIAGTTPISAPTTLSTNLVARLRDSIMRGELLPGSKLNLGRLRTAFGVSLSPLREALCRLENDGFVALIDQRGYRVTPVSADNLTEIIRLRVEFEGLAIKEAIERGDVAWEGRVLSALHQLSRCKRGSRSMAEQEAWEIAHRAFHAELISACGMPLLRQFCATLHDQSDRYRRIFLKKHQPDRDVPAEHTAMAHAVIERRSRDATKILREHIERTGRNIQAVLPRS
;
A
#
# COMPACT_ATOMS: atom_id res chain seq x y z
N MET A 1 33.65 19.80 24.40
CA MET A 1 32.76 18.89 25.17
C MET A 1 31.90 18.16 24.16
N ILE A 2 32.31 16.93 23.81
CA ILE A 2 31.75 16.14 22.71
C ILE A 2 30.56 15.36 23.30
N ILE A 3 29.35 15.60 22.80
CA ILE A 3 28.19 14.81 23.17
C ILE A 3 28.18 13.57 22.28
N ALA A 4 28.42 12.43 22.93
CA ALA A 4 28.46 11.11 22.33
C ALA A 4 27.15 10.71 21.65
N GLY A 5 27.27 9.88 20.60
CA GLY A 5 26.24 9.42 19.71
C GLY A 5 25.03 8.80 20.41
N THR A 6 23.87 9.27 20.03
CA THR A 6 22.60 8.62 20.30
C THR A 6 22.32 7.61 19.19
N THR A 7 22.48 6.33 19.51
CA THR A 7 21.92 5.21 18.73
C THR A 7 20.42 5.44 18.54
N PRO A 8 19.84 5.30 17.35
CA PRO A 8 18.39 5.43 17.18
C PRO A 8 17.71 4.29 17.94
N ILE A 9 17.05 4.64 19.04
CA ILE A 9 16.17 3.74 19.76
C ILE A 9 14.99 3.45 18.83
N SER A 10 14.88 2.22 18.36
CA SER A 10 13.66 1.70 17.73
C SER A 10 12.52 1.95 18.72
N ALA A 11 11.64 2.91 18.40
CA ALA A 11 10.50 3.23 19.25
C ALA A 11 9.64 1.97 19.41
N PRO A 12 9.27 1.58 20.63
CA PRO A 12 8.37 0.46 20.87
C PRO A 12 7.07 0.73 20.12
N THR A 13 6.61 -0.25 19.34
CA THR A 13 5.32 -0.18 18.65
C THR A 13 4.24 0.06 19.70
N THR A 14 3.69 1.27 19.77
CA THR A 14 2.69 1.61 20.77
C THR A 14 1.41 0.82 20.52
N LEU A 15 0.60 0.57 21.58
CA LEU A 15 -0.71 -0.06 21.46
C LEU A 15 -1.57 0.60 20.36
N SER A 16 -1.47 1.92 20.22
CA SER A 16 -2.14 2.72 19.19
C SER A 16 -1.64 2.38 17.78
N THR A 17 -0.32 2.24 17.55
CA THR A 17 0.24 1.90 16.24
C THR A 17 -0.16 0.49 15.80
N ASN A 18 -0.19 -0.47 16.71
CA ASN A 18 -0.67 -1.83 16.44
C ASN A 18 -2.16 -1.83 16.10
N LEU A 19 -2.97 -1.03 16.82
CA LEU A 19 -4.41 -0.91 16.57
C LEU A 19 -4.71 -0.31 15.19
N VAL A 20 -3.97 0.72 14.77
CA VAL A 20 -4.09 1.30 13.41
C VAL A 20 -3.83 0.24 12.34
N ALA A 21 -2.75 -0.53 12.48
CA ALA A 21 -2.42 -1.60 11.54
C ALA A 21 -3.54 -2.66 11.46
N ARG A 22 -4.02 -3.15 12.62
CA ARG A 22 -5.10 -4.15 12.68
C ARG A 22 -6.42 -3.66 12.08
N LEU A 23 -6.81 -2.42 12.36
CA LEU A 23 -8.01 -1.81 11.77
C LEU A 23 -7.86 -1.64 10.25
N ARG A 24 -6.69 -1.17 9.80
CA ARG A 24 -6.38 -1.05 8.37
C ARG A 24 -6.50 -2.41 7.68
N ASP A 25 -5.90 -3.45 8.24
CA ASP A 25 -5.96 -4.81 7.70
C ASP A 25 -7.40 -5.30 7.59
N SER A 26 -8.24 -5.08 8.61
CA SER A 26 -9.67 -5.45 8.57
C SER A 26 -10.43 -4.71 7.45
N ILE A 27 -10.10 -3.44 7.19
CA ILE A 27 -10.67 -2.67 6.07
C ILE A 27 -10.16 -3.22 4.73
N MET A 28 -8.86 -3.49 4.62
CA MET A 28 -8.26 -3.99 3.38
C MET A 28 -8.73 -5.40 3.02
N ARG A 29 -9.03 -6.24 4.02
CA ARG A 29 -9.60 -7.58 3.80
C ARG A 29 -11.10 -7.56 3.53
N GLY A 30 -11.77 -6.40 3.69
CA GLY A 30 -13.21 -6.26 3.54
C GLY A 30 -14.02 -6.84 4.70
N GLU A 31 -13.40 -7.08 5.85
CA GLU A 31 -14.10 -7.44 7.09
C GLU A 31 -14.91 -6.24 7.61
N LEU A 32 -14.35 -5.05 7.49
CA LEU A 32 -15.03 -3.77 7.63
C LEU A 32 -15.36 -3.26 6.21
N LEU A 33 -16.62 -3.41 5.81
CA LEU A 33 -17.06 -3.16 4.44
C LEU A 33 -16.98 -1.68 4.03
N PRO A 34 -16.63 -1.38 2.76
CA PRO A 34 -16.70 -0.02 2.23
C PRO A 34 -18.07 0.62 2.47
N GLY A 35 -18.09 1.89 2.90
CA GLY A 35 -19.30 2.64 3.20
C GLY A 35 -20.02 2.24 4.48
N SER A 36 -19.60 1.19 5.20
CA SER A 36 -20.26 0.75 6.43
C SER A 36 -19.96 1.68 7.62
N LYS A 37 -20.95 1.85 8.50
CA LYS A 37 -20.79 2.58 9.76
C LYS A 37 -19.95 1.78 10.74
N LEU A 38 -18.96 2.43 11.36
CA LEU A 38 -18.11 1.86 12.40
C LEU A 38 -18.76 2.03 13.78
N ASN A 39 -19.20 0.91 14.37
CA ASN A 39 -19.74 0.92 15.72
C ASN A 39 -18.60 0.86 16.74
N LEU A 40 -18.34 1.97 17.43
CA LEU A 40 -17.24 2.07 18.39
C LEU A 40 -17.36 1.07 19.54
N GLY A 41 -18.58 0.77 20.00
CA GLY A 41 -18.82 -0.22 21.05
C GLY A 41 -18.39 -1.62 20.62
N ARG A 42 -18.80 -2.05 19.42
CA ARG A 42 -18.41 -3.34 18.84
C ARG A 42 -16.89 -3.42 18.58
N LEU A 43 -16.31 -2.34 18.04
CA LEU A 43 -14.87 -2.29 17.78
C LEU A 43 -14.05 -2.37 19.07
N ARG A 44 -14.47 -1.67 20.14
CA ARG A 44 -13.83 -1.77 21.45
C ARG A 44 -13.76 -3.21 21.95
N THR A 45 -14.87 -3.91 21.87
CA THR A 45 -14.96 -5.32 22.30
C THR A 45 -14.11 -6.22 21.40
N ALA A 46 -14.22 -6.07 20.07
CA ALA A 46 -13.51 -6.91 19.11
C ALA A 46 -11.98 -6.74 19.17
N PHE A 47 -11.50 -5.53 19.41
CA PHE A 47 -10.06 -5.24 19.46
C PHE A 47 -9.49 -5.22 20.89
N GLY A 48 -10.32 -5.33 21.93
CA GLY A 48 -9.89 -5.35 23.33
C GLY A 48 -9.28 -4.02 23.79
N VAL A 49 -9.82 -2.89 23.35
CA VAL A 49 -9.26 -1.55 23.63
C VAL A 49 -10.28 -0.61 24.25
N SER A 50 -9.81 0.45 24.94
CA SER A 50 -10.65 1.53 25.40
C SER A 50 -11.00 2.52 24.29
N LEU A 51 -11.90 3.48 24.56
CA LEU A 51 -12.42 4.42 23.55
C LEU A 51 -11.35 5.41 23.05
N SER A 52 -10.44 5.85 23.92
CA SER A 52 -9.43 6.85 23.57
C SER A 52 -8.45 6.34 22.50
N PRO A 53 -7.73 5.22 22.68
CA PRO A 53 -6.85 4.68 21.64
C PRO A 53 -7.61 4.28 20.36
N LEU A 54 -8.88 3.87 20.47
CA LEU A 54 -9.69 3.58 19.28
C LEU A 54 -9.97 4.85 18.46
N ARG A 55 -10.34 5.95 19.10
CA ARG A 55 -10.55 7.23 18.41
C ARG A 55 -9.27 7.76 17.79
N GLU A 56 -8.15 7.67 18.49
CA GLU A 56 -6.84 8.05 17.95
C GLU A 56 -6.49 7.24 16.70
N ALA A 57 -6.69 5.92 16.74
CA ALA A 57 -6.45 5.07 15.60
C ALA A 57 -7.38 5.40 14.41
N LEU A 58 -8.66 5.67 14.66
CA LEU A 58 -9.61 6.07 13.63
C LEU A 58 -9.27 7.44 13.02
N CYS A 59 -8.80 8.40 13.82
CA CYS A 59 -8.33 9.70 13.32
C CYS A 59 -7.12 9.54 12.38
N ARG A 60 -6.17 8.64 12.71
CA ARG A 60 -5.05 8.34 11.81
C ARG A 60 -5.52 7.69 10.51
N LEU A 61 -6.47 6.77 10.57
CA LEU A 61 -7.05 6.13 9.38
C LEU A 61 -7.89 7.10 8.55
N GLU A 62 -8.45 8.15 9.16
CA GLU A 62 -9.13 9.24 8.47
C GLU A 62 -8.12 10.07 7.66
N ASN A 63 -6.98 10.45 8.24
CA ASN A 63 -5.91 11.13 7.54
C ASN A 63 -5.34 10.32 6.37
N ASP A 64 -5.33 8.98 6.51
CA ASP A 64 -4.92 8.06 5.43
C ASP A 64 -6.04 7.78 4.42
N GLY A 65 -7.26 8.33 4.60
CA GLY A 65 -8.41 8.18 3.71
C GLY A 65 -9.13 6.83 3.77
N PHE A 66 -8.86 5.98 4.78
CA PHE A 66 -9.56 4.70 4.97
C PHE A 66 -10.90 4.83 5.67
N VAL A 67 -11.06 5.86 6.47
CA VAL A 67 -12.23 6.15 7.28
C VAL A 67 -12.61 7.60 7.07
N ALA A 68 -13.90 7.91 7.19
CA ALA A 68 -14.41 9.27 7.23
C ALA A 68 -15.20 9.51 8.51
N LEU A 69 -14.97 10.65 9.15
CA LEU A 69 -15.82 11.14 10.22
C LEU A 69 -17.02 11.88 9.59
N ILE A 70 -18.22 11.45 9.95
CA ILE A 70 -19.47 12.09 9.53
C ILE A 70 -20.05 12.81 10.75
N ASP A 71 -20.20 14.12 10.62
CA ASP A 71 -20.73 14.93 11.71
C ASP A 71 -21.99 14.32 12.33
N GLN A 72 -22.01 14.24 13.65
CA GLN A 72 -23.10 13.68 14.48
C GLN A 72 -23.45 12.20 14.18
N ARG A 73 -22.83 11.56 13.18
CA ARG A 73 -23.08 10.16 12.77
C ARG A 73 -21.92 9.21 13.06
N GLY A 74 -20.76 9.76 13.47
CA GLY A 74 -19.56 9.00 13.82
C GLY A 74 -18.77 8.53 12.61
N TYR A 75 -17.93 7.52 12.79
CA TYR A 75 -17.02 7.04 11.76
C TYR A 75 -17.67 6.06 10.79
N ARG A 76 -17.22 6.13 9.52
CA ARG A 76 -17.63 5.23 8.45
C ARG A 76 -16.40 4.82 7.65
N VAL A 77 -16.34 3.57 7.18
CA VAL A 77 -15.32 3.16 6.20
C VAL A 77 -15.55 3.96 4.92
N THR A 78 -14.50 4.56 4.38
CA THR A 78 -14.60 5.32 3.11
C THR A 78 -15.19 4.43 2.02
N PRO A 79 -16.21 4.87 1.28
CA PRO A 79 -16.76 4.10 0.17
C PRO A 79 -15.73 3.89 -0.93
N VAL A 80 -16.00 2.96 -1.84
CA VAL A 80 -15.23 2.73 -3.07
C VAL A 80 -16.05 3.24 -4.25
N SER A 81 -15.37 3.88 -5.22
CA SER A 81 -16.00 4.37 -6.44
C SER A 81 -15.03 4.32 -7.62
N ALA A 82 -15.57 4.35 -8.84
CA ALA A 82 -14.77 4.40 -10.06
C ALA A 82 -13.96 5.71 -10.16
N ASP A 83 -14.55 6.83 -9.75
CA ASP A 83 -13.91 8.14 -9.78
C ASP A 83 -12.73 8.21 -8.80
N ASN A 84 -12.93 7.74 -7.56
CA ASN A 84 -11.85 7.70 -6.59
C ASN A 84 -10.72 6.73 -7.02
N LEU A 85 -11.05 5.58 -7.59
CA LEU A 85 -10.03 4.69 -8.15
C LEU A 85 -9.25 5.36 -9.28
N THR A 86 -9.92 6.08 -10.18
CA THR A 86 -9.29 6.81 -11.28
C THR A 86 -8.32 7.87 -10.77
N GLU A 87 -8.74 8.63 -9.76
CA GLU A 87 -7.88 9.60 -9.09
C GLU A 87 -6.64 8.95 -8.47
N ILE A 88 -6.82 7.88 -7.68
CA ILE A 88 -5.71 7.15 -7.06
C ILE A 88 -4.72 6.65 -8.12
N ILE A 89 -5.19 6.03 -9.21
CA ILE A 89 -4.34 5.53 -10.28
C ILE A 89 -3.54 6.67 -10.93
N ARG A 90 -4.18 7.80 -11.22
CA ARG A 90 -3.52 8.97 -11.79
C ARG A 90 -2.42 9.51 -10.87
N LEU A 91 -2.73 9.71 -9.59
CA LEU A 91 -1.75 10.21 -8.62
C LEU A 91 -0.60 9.23 -8.41
N ARG A 92 -0.86 7.92 -8.37
CA ARG A 92 0.19 6.91 -8.29
C ARG A 92 1.15 6.97 -9.47
N VAL A 93 0.63 7.07 -10.69
CA VAL A 93 1.45 7.18 -11.91
C VAL A 93 2.40 8.38 -11.83
N GLU A 94 1.90 9.54 -11.42
CA GLU A 94 2.71 10.75 -11.34
C GLU A 94 3.74 10.69 -10.19
N PHE A 95 3.32 10.33 -8.99
CA PHE A 95 4.17 10.35 -7.81
C PHE A 95 5.17 9.21 -7.78
N GLU A 96 4.74 7.98 -8.08
CA GLU A 96 5.66 6.85 -8.15
C GLU A 96 6.59 6.96 -9.36
N GLY A 97 6.11 7.55 -10.47
CA GLY A 97 6.93 7.86 -11.65
C GLY A 97 8.03 8.88 -11.36
N LEU A 98 7.76 9.91 -10.56
CA LEU A 98 8.78 10.84 -10.07
C LEU A 98 9.73 10.13 -9.11
N ALA A 99 9.20 9.40 -8.14
CA ALA A 99 10.00 8.74 -7.11
C ALA A 99 10.97 7.69 -7.67
N ILE A 100 10.55 6.92 -8.69
CA ILE A 100 11.42 5.90 -9.31
C ILE A 100 12.55 6.54 -10.13
N LYS A 101 12.30 7.67 -10.79
CA LYS A 101 13.36 8.44 -11.49
C LYS A 101 14.43 8.92 -10.51
N GLU A 102 14.02 9.58 -9.44
CA GLU A 102 14.90 10.07 -8.38
C GLU A 102 15.66 8.91 -7.70
N ALA A 103 14.99 7.77 -7.49
CA ALA A 103 15.63 6.60 -6.91
C ALA A 103 16.72 6.00 -7.83
N ILE A 104 16.49 5.98 -9.13
CA ILE A 104 17.49 5.53 -10.12
C ILE A 104 18.68 6.48 -10.18
N GLU A 105 18.47 7.79 -10.05
CA GLU A 105 19.55 8.77 -10.06
C GLU A 105 20.42 8.72 -8.80
N ARG A 106 19.79 8.49 -7.63
CA ARG A 106 20.44 8.61 -6.30
C ARG A 106 20.87 7.27 -5.71
N GLY A 107 20.23 6.19 -6.14
CA GLY A 107 20.46 4.87 -5.57
C GLY A 107 21.86 4.35 -5.80
N ASP A 108 22.40 3.61 -4.85
CA ASP A 108 23.69 2.95 -4.89
C ASP A 108 23.54 1.44 -5.17
N VAL A 109 24.68 0.74 -5.28
CA VAL A 109 24.70 -0.72 -5.48
C VAL A 109 24.01 -1.47 -4.34
N ALA A 110 24.08 -0.95 -3.11
CA ALA A 110 23.39 -1.55 -1.97
C ALA A 110 21.86 -1.46 -2.14
N TRP A 111 21.36 -0.34 -2.65
CA TRP A 111 19.94 -0.20 -3.00
C TRP A 111 19.51 -1.16 -4.13
N GLU A 112 20.32 -1.31 -5.18
CA GLU A 112 20.06 -2.28 -6.25
C GLU A 112 19.95 -3.71 -5.70
N GLY A 113 20.86 -4.07 -4.77
CA GLY A 113 20.81 -5.34 -4.07
C GLY A 113 19.51 -5.54 -3.26
N ARG A 114 19.01 -4.48 -2.61
CA ARG A 114 17.72 -4.54 -1.90
C ARG A 114 16.53 -4.69 -2.84
N VAL A 115 16.53 -4.02 -3.99
CA VAL A 115 15.49 -4.19 -5.03
C VAL A 115 15.45 -5.63 -5.52
N LEU A 116 16.61 -6.24 -5.84
CA LEU A 116 16.68 -7.64 -6.25
C LEU A 116 16.25 -8.61 -5.14
N SER A 117 16.62 -8.34 -3.89
CA SER A 117 16.19 -9.13 -2.75
C SER A 117 14.66 -9.08 -2.57
N ALA A 118 14.06 -7.89 -2.69
CA ALA A 118 12.62 -7.71 -2.59
C ALA A 118 11.88 -8.42 -3.76
N LEU A 119 12.39 -8.34 -4.98
CA LEU A 119 11.88 -9.10 -6.13
C LEU A 119 11.93 -10.60 -5.88
N HIS A 120 13.08 -11.10 -5.39
CA HIS A 120 13.24 -12.52 -5.09
C HIS A 120 12.24 -12.99 -4.03
N GLN A 121 12.06 -12.23 -2.94
CA GLN A 121 11.08 -12.54 -1.91
C GLN A 121 9.66 -12.60 -2.48
N LEU A 122 9.29 -11.63 -3.33
CA LEU A 122 8.00 -11.60 -3.99
C LEU A 122 7.79 -12.82 -4.92
N SER A 123 8.82 -13.21 -5.68
CA SER A 123 8.76 -14.36 -6.58
C SER A 123 8.57 -15.70 -5.87
N ARG A 124 8.93 -15.79 -4.59
CA ARG A 124 8.71 -16.99 -3.75
C ARG A 124 7.29 -17.08 -3.20
N CYS A 125 6.51 -16.02 -3.28
CA CYS A 125 5.14 -15.99 -2.79
C CYS A 125 4.15 -16.40 -3.90
N LYS A 126 3.17 -17.24 -3.56
CA LYS A 126 2.14 -17.68 -4.51
C LYS A 126 1.04 -16.64 -4.61
N ARG A 127 0.94 -15.99 -5.78
CA ARG A 127 -0.18 -15.11 -6.09
C ARG A 127 -1.45 -15.94 -6.34
N GLY A 128 -2.60 -15.49 -5.79
CA GLY A 128 -3.89 -16.12 -6.04
C GLY A 128 -4.10 -17.46 -5.33
N SER A 129 -3.29 -17.76 -4.33
CA SER A 129 -3.51 -18.93 -3.46
C SER A 129 -4.88 -18.90 -2.79
N ARG A 130 -5.44 -20.08 -2.49
CA ARG A 130 -6.65 -20.21 -1.66
C ARG A 130 -6.35 -20.02 -0.15
N SER A 131 -5.10 -20.19 0.26
CA SER A 131 -4.66 -19.95 1.63
C SER A 131 -4.62 -18.48 1.97
N MET A 132 -5.31 -18.06 3.03
CA MET A 132 -5.28 -16.68 3.52
C MET A 132 -3.86 -16.25 3.92
N ALA A 133 -3.08 -17.14 4.53
CA ALA A 133 -1.69 -16.86 4.93
C ALA A 133 -0.77 -16.63 3.72
N GLU A 134 -0.91 -17.46 2.67
CA GLU A 134 -0.13 -17.29 1.44
C GLU A 134 -0.54 -16.01 0.67
N GLN A 135 -1.83 -15.67 0.65
CA GLN A 135 -2.31 -14.40 0.10
C GLN A 135 -1.67 -13.21 0.84
N GLU A 136 -1.71 -13.22 2.18
CA GLU A 136 -1.15 -12.15 2.98
C GLU A 136 0.37 -12.05 2.80
N ALA A 137 1.08 -13.17 2.75
CA ALA A 137 2.52 -13.19 2.47
C ALA A 137 2.84 -12.55 1.11
N TRP A 138 2.03 -12.84 0.08
CA TRP A 138 2.20 -12.21 -1.23
C TRP A 138 1.94 -10.69 -1.18
N GLU A 139 0.89 -10.25 -0.48
CA GLU A 139 0.56 -8.83 -0.34
C GLU A 139 1.67 -8.04 0.36
N ILE A 140 2.22 -8.61 1.43
CA ILE A 140 3.35 -8.01 2.16
C ILE A 140 4.58 -7.89 1.27
N ALA A 141 4.94 -8.97 0.56
CA ALA A 141 6.09 -9.00 -0.33
C ALA A 141 5.91 -8.04 -1.53
N HIS A 142 4.71 -7.98 -2.11
CA HIS A 142 4.37 -7.09 -3.21
C HIS A 142 4.50 -5.61 -2.80
N ARG A 143 3.96 -5.26 -1.63
CA ARG A 143 4.10 -3.91 -1.07
C ARG A 143 5.57 -3.56 -0.82
N ALA A 144 6.33 -4.47 -0.22
CA ALA A 144 7.75 -4.27 0.07
C ALA A 144 8.55 -4.05 -1.21
N PHE A 145 8.28 -4.81 -2.27
CA PHE A 145 8.92 -4.64 -3.57
C PHE A 145 8.68 -3.25 -4.15
N HIS A 146 7.43 -2.80 -4.24
CA HIS A 146 7.11 -1.47 -4.76
C HIS A 146 7.72 -0.34 -3.90
N ALA A 147 7.72 -0.49 -2.57
CA ALA A 147 8.35 0.48 -1.67
C ALA A 147 9.87 0.55 -1.87
N GLU A 148 10.54 -0.59 -2.14
CA GLU A 148 11.97 -0.63 -2.34
C GLU A 148 12.39 0.01 -3.67
N LEU A 149 11.60 -0.12 -4.74
CA LEU A 149 11.85 0.54 -6.03
C LEU A 149 12.06 2.05 -5.91
N ILE A 150 11.39 2.69 -4.96
CA ILE A 150 11.43 4.14 -4.74
C ILE A 150 12.18 4.54 -3.47
N SER A 151 12.79 3.60 -2.75
CA SER A 151 13.36 3.85 -1.42
C SER A 151 14.53 4.83 -1.43
N ALA A 152 15.31 4.85 -2.51
CA ALA A 152 16.48 5.72 -2.68
C ALA A 152 16.15 7.12 -3.25
N CYS A 153 14.88 7.49 -3.44
CA CYS A 153 14.52 8.77 -4.10
C CYS A 153 14.94 10.03 -3.31
N GLY A 154 15.34 9.90 -2.05
CA GLY A 154 15.78 11.04 -1.23
C GLY A 154 14.65 12.02 -0.83
N MET A 155 13.38 11.67 -1.07
CA MET A 155 12.20 12.51 -0.84
C MET A 155 11.23 11.84 0.15
N PRO A 156 11.43 12.00 1.48
CA PRO A 156 10.63 11.30 2.49
C PRO A 156 9.13 11.60 2.38
N LEU A 157 8.75 12.84 2.10
CA LEU A 157 7.35 13.25 1.94
C LEU A 157 6.70 12.58 0.72
N LEU A 158 7.40 12.54 -0.42
CA LEU A 158 6.91 11.85 -1.63
C LEU A 158 6.70 10.35 -1.35
N ARG A 159 7.65 9.70 -0.67
CA ARG A 159 7.51 8.30 -0.27
C ARG A 159 6.30 8.05 0.63
N GLN A 160 5.99 8.98 1.53
CA GLN A 160 4.80 8.88 2.39
C GLN A 160 3.52 8.95 1.55
N PHE A 161 3.42 9.89 0.60
CA PHE A 161 2.27 9.95 -0.31
C PHE A 161 2.16 8.70 -1.19
N CYS A 162 3.26 8.22 -1.76
CA CYS A 162 3.28 6.96 -2.52
C CYS A 162 2.78 5.79 -1.68
N ALA A 163 3.20 5.66 -0.43
CA ALA A 163 2.76 4.59 0.46
C ALA A 163 1.24 4.66 0.73
N THR A 164 0.71 5.85 1.02
CA THR A 164 -0.73 6.05 1.25
C THR A 164 -1.55 5.70 0.00
N LEU A 165 -1.15 6.19 -1.17
CA LEU A 165 -1.83 5.90 -2.43
C LEU A 165 -1.75 4.42 -2.82
N HIS A 166 -0.60 3.79 -2.57
CA HIS A 166 -0.43 2.36 -2.77
C HIS A 166 -1.39 1.56 -1.89
N ASP A 167 -1.51 1.88 -0.60
CA ASP A 167 -2.44 1.24 0.32
C ASP A 167 -3.90 1.40 -0.12
N GLN A 168 -4.29 2.59 -0.55
CA GLN A 168 -5.64 2.83 -1.05
C GLN A 168 -5.92 2.01 -2.32
N SER A 169 -4.97 1.95 -3.26
CA SER A 169 -5.07 1.10 -4.45
C SER A 169 -5.14 -0.40 -4.11
N ASP A 170 -4.32 -0.85 -3.16
CA ASP A 170 -4.31 -2.23 -2.69
C ASP A 170 -5.66 -2.65 -2.09
N ARG A 171 -6.34 -1.75 -1.38
CA ARG A 171 -7.69 -1.99 -0.89
C ARG A 171 -8.64 -2.38 -2.02
N TYR A 172 -8.65 -1.65 -3.13
CA TYR A 172 -9.47 -1.99 -4.30
C TYR A 172 -9.07 -3.35 -4.87
N ARG A 173 -7.78 -3.59 -5.02
CA ARG A 173 -7.25 -4.83 -5.57
C ARG A 173 -7.63 -6.05 -4.71
N ARG A 174 -7.47 -5.95 -3.39
CA ARG A 174 -7.82 -7.02 -2.44
C ARG A 174 -9.32 -7.32 -2.42
N ILE A 175 -10.17 -6.30 -2.54
CA ILE A 175 -11.63 -6.48 -2.52
C ILE A 175 -12.13 -7.07 -3.85
N PHE A 176 -11.69 -6.53 -5.00
CA PHE A 176 -12.30 -6.80 -6.29
C PHE A 176 -11.55 -7.83 -7.14
N LEU A 177 -10.22 -7.92 -7.05
CA LEU A 177 -9.44 -8.88 -7.85
C LEU A 177 -9.14 -10.20 -7.14
N LYS A 178 -9.59 -10.39 -5.91
CA LYS A 178 -9.35 -11.63 -5.16
C LYS A 178 -9.86 -12.89 -5.90
N LYS A 179 -10.98 -12.76 -6.62
CA LYS A 179 -11.61 -13.83 -7.41
C LYS A 179 -11.36 -13.72 -8.92
N HIS A 180 -10.82 -12.61 -9.39
CA HIS A 180 -10.53 -12.35 -10.80
C HIS A 180 -9.03 -12.25 -10.99
N GLN A 181 -8.44 -13.29 -11.56
CA GLN A 181 -7.06 -13.20 -12.04
C GLN A 181 -7.12 -12.77 -13.51
N PRO A 182 -6.75 -11.53 -13.84
CA PRO A 182 -6.65 -11.12 -15.23
C PRO A 182 -5.59 -11.97 -15.95
N ASP A 183 -5.83 -12.24 -17.22
CA ASP A 183 -4.89 -12.90 -18.11
C ASP A 183 -3.70 -11.96 -18.36
N ARG A 184 -2.69 -12.06 -17.48
CA ARG A 184 -1.58 -11.12 -17.41
C ARG A 184 -0.43 -11.73 -16.59
N ASP A 185 0.77 -11.67 -17.11
CA ASP A 185 1.98 -12.11 -16.42
C ASP A 185 2.54 -11.00 -15.50
N VAL A 186 1.95 -10.89 -14.31
CA VAL A 186 2.39 -9.91 -13.29
C VAL A 186 3.80 -10.19 -12.78
N PRO A 187 4.24 -11.44 -12.55
CA PRO A 187 5.64 -11.75 -12.25
C PRO A 187 6.62 -11.23 -13.31
N ALA A 188 6.34 -11.41 -14.60
CA ALA A 188 7.19 -10.88 -15.68
C ALA A 188 7.26 -9.35 -15.66
N GLU A 189 6.15 -8.66 -15.37
CA GLU A 189 6.15 -7.20 -15.23
C GLU A 189 7.03 -6.72 -14.07
N HIS A 190 6.98 -7.37 -12.91
CA HIS A 190 7.84 -7.03 -11.76
C HIS A 190 9.31 -7.29 -12.07
N THR A 191 9.62 -8.41 -12.74
CA THR A 191 10.98 -8.72 -13.17
C THR A 191 11.51 -7.68 -14.15
N ALA A 192 10.75 -7.33 -15.18
CA ALA A 192 11.14 -6.30 -16.14
C ALA A 192 11.36 -4.93 -15.48
N MET A 193 10.52 -4.57 -14.52
CA MET A 193 10.62 -3.32 -13.74
C MET A 193 11.93 -3.29 -12.92
N ALA A 194 12.23 -4.35 -12.17
CA ALA A 194 13.45 -4.45 -11.38
C ALA A 194 14.70 -4.38 -12.27
N HIS A 195 14.74 -5.10 -13.39
CA HIS A 195 15.86 -5.04 -14.34
C HIS A 195 16.03 -3.64 -14.92
N ALA A 196 14.96 -2.96 -15.32
CA ALA A 196 15.05 -1.59 -15.83
C ALA A 196 15.61 -0.62 -14.78
N VAL A 197 15.29 -0.84 -13.50
CA VAL A 197 15.78 -0.04 -12.37
C VAL A 197 17.28 -0.25 -12.15
N ILE A 198 17.74 -1.50 -12.00
CA ILE A 198 19.17 -1.80 -11.72
C ILE A 198 20.08 -1.49 -12.91
N GLU A 199 19.56 -1.58 -14.13
CA GLU A 199 20.26 -1.18 -15.36
C GLU A 199 20.18 0.33 -15.64
N ARG A 200 19.64 1.11 -14.70
CA ARG A 200 19.52 2.58 -14.79
C ARG A 200 18.73 3.06 -16.02
N ARG A 201 17.85 2.23 -16.58
CA ARG A 201 17.00 2.59 -17.73
C ARG A 201 15.74 3.33 -17.25
N SER A 202 15.93 4.57 -16.78
CA SER A 202 14.90 5.37 -16.10
C SER A 202 13.60 5.53 -16.93
N ARG A 203 13.70 5.74 -18.25
CA ARG A 203 12.53 5.86 -19.14
C ARG A 203 11.73 4.56 -19.20
N ASP A 204 12.42 3.42 -19.32
CA ASP A 204 11.78 2.11 -19.37
C ASP A 204 11.15 1.76 -18.03
N ALA A 205 11.87 1.95 -16.93
CA ALA A 205 11.36 1.72 -15.58
C ALA A 205 10.07 2.50 -15.32
N THR A 206 10.06 3.80 -15.66
CA THR A 206 8.87 4.66 -15.51
C THR A 206 7.71 4.20 -16.41
N LYS A 207 7.99 3.80 -17.65
CA LYS A 207 6.98 3.29 -18.58
C LYS A 207 6.36 1.99 -18.07
N ILE A 208 7.18 1.03 -17.66
CA ILE A 208 6.73 -0.28 -17.16
C ILE A 208 5.89 -0.07 -15.89
N LEU A 209 6.33 0.78 -14.96
CA LEU A 209 5.59 1.11 -13.75
C LEU A 209 4.22 1.72 -14.07
N ARG A 210 4.16 2.72 -14.96
CA ARG A 210 2.92 3.33 -15.42
C ARG A 210 1.96 2.29 -15.98
N GLU A 211 2.42 1.49 -16.93
CA GLU A 211 1.59 0.45 -17.57
C GLU A 211 1.08 -0.57 -16.57
N HIS A 212 1.91 -0.96 -15.59
CA HIS A 212 1.55 -1.85 -14.50
C HIS A 212 0.42 -1.28 -13.62
N ILE A 213 0.54 -0.02 -13.21
CA ILE A 213 -0.45 0.67 -12.37
C ILE A 213 -1.77 0.84 -13.13
N GLU A 214 -1.73 1.37 -14.36
CA GLU A 214 -2.91 1.60 -15.20
C GLU A 214 -3.64 0.32 -15.54
N ARG A 215 -2.90 -0.75 -15.88
CA ARG A 215 -3.49 -2.05 -16.19
C ARG A 215 -4.19 -2.65 -14.97
N THR A 216 -3.60 -2.51 -13.78
CA THR A 216 -4.24 -2.90 -12.54
C THR A 216 -5.52 -2.11 -12.30
N GLY A 217 -5.51 -0.79 -12.53
CA GLY A 217 -6.70 0.06 -12.45
C GLY A 217 -7.81 -0.36 -13.39
N ARG A 218 -7.50 -0.59 -14.68
CA ARG A 218 -8.48 -1.08 -15.66
C ARG A 218 -9.11 -2.41 -15.26
N ASN A 219 -8.31 -3.35 -14.76
CA ASN A 219 -8.81 -4.64 -14.31
C ASN A 219 -9.77 -4.52 -13.12
N ILE A 220 -9.50 -3.59 -12.20
CA ILE A 220 -10.41 -3.31 -11.08
C ILE A 220 -11.69 -2.65 -11.58
N GLN A 221 -11.58 -1.65 -12.46
CA GLN A 221 -12.75 -0.95 -13.03
C GLN A 221 -13.70 -1.89 -13.75
N ALA A 222 -13.18 -2.92 -14.43
CA ALA A 222 -13.97 -3.91 -15.15
C ALA A 222 -14.89 -4.74 -14.23
N VAL A 223 -14.54 -4.88 -12.94
CA VAL A 223 -15.29 -5.68 -11.95
C VAL A 223 -15.88 -4.85 -10.82
N LEU A 224 -15.68 -3.54 -10.84
CA LEU A 224 -16.28 -2.61 -9.87
C LEU A 224 -17.78 -2.50 -10.12
N PRO A 225 -18.64 -2.61 -9.09
CA PRO A 225 -20.07 -2.38 -9.26
C PRO A 225 -20.34 -1.00 -9.87
N ARG A 226 -21.18 -0.94 -10.88
CA ARG A 226 -21.67 0.35 -11.41
C ARG A 226 -22.61 0.95 -10.36
N SER A 227 -22.25 2.13 -9.87
CA SER A 227 -23.07 2.92 -8.93
C SER A 227 -24.34 3.39 -9.62
#